data_ad80050e5ab31fc6c455724afe7cd749
#
_entry.id   ad80050e5ab31fc6c455724afe7cd749
#
_cell.length_a   1.000
_cell.length_b   1.000
_cell.length_c   1.000
_cell.angle_alpha   90.00
_cell.angle_beta   90.00
_cell.angle_gamma   90.00
#
_symmetry.space_group_name_H-M   'P 1'
#
loop_
_entity.id
_entity.type
_entity.pdbx_description
1 polymer ?
#
loop_
_entity_poly.entity_id
_entity_poly.type
_entity_poly.pdbx_seq_one_letter_code
_entity_poly.pdbx_strand_id
1 'polypeptide(L)'
;MKIVIAPDSFKESLTAEEVAEAIKRGFQQSIADVECLLCPVGDGGEGTVDSIRHSLDLEEKWFQVTGPFGQKEAMRYFQKGELALFEVADLVGLGKIPLEERNPLQIQTRGIGELIRHLIDQEIKDIYVGVGGTASNDGGIGIAAGLGYQFYDKDGNVLPACGQSLLKLASISTENRYEIPEDVQIRILADVVSPLCGPQGATYTFGKQKGLHPTMFAVVDQAIQEFYEKVSPATLQIKGAGAGGGIAGGLCSFAQASIVSGIDTCLDLINFDKKVSDADLVVVGEGRLDRQSLAGKAPIGVAKRTPVGVPVVAICGSLAEDLPSLPFENIQAAFSILEKSEPLEDSLKNASLYLEHTATNIGHLLKMPKI
;
A
#
# COMPACT_ATOMS: atom_id res chain seq x y z
N MET A 1 -29.78 -14.24 2.98
CA MET A 1 -28.66 -13.82 3.85
C MET A 1 -27.65 -13.09 2.99
N LYS A 2 -27.30 -11.87 3.38
CA LYS A 2 -26.33 -11.04 2.67
C LYS A 2 -25.02 -11.00 3.45
N ILE A 3 -23.94 -11.46 2.83
CA ILE A 3 -22.59 -11.48 3.41
C ILE A 3 -21.71 -10.51 2.62
N VAL A 4 -21.12 -9.51 3.29
CA VAL A 4 -20.11 -8.63 2.72
C VAL A 4 -18.73 -9.23 3.02
N ILE A 5 -17.94 -9.48 1.98
CA ILE A 5 -16.64 -10.13 2.08
C ILE A 5 -15.58 -9.09 1.71
N ALA A 6 -14.88 -8.59 2.73
CA ALA A 6 -13.94 -7.46 2.64
C ALA A 6 -12.54 -7.80 3.18
N PRO A 7 -11.82 -8.77 2.57
CA PRO A 7 -10.49 -9.15 2.97
C PRO A 7 -9.43 -8.23 2.35
N ASP A 8 -8.27 -8.20 2.99
CA ASP A 8 -6.98 -7.82 2.38
C ASP A 8 -6.30 -9.03 1.73
N SER A 9 -5.22 -8.80 1.03
CA SER A 9 -4.37 -9.81 0.41
C SER A 9 -3.69 -10.72 1.45
N PHE A 10 -3.47 -11.98 1.08
CA PHE A 10 -2.60 -12.89 1.82
C PHE A 10 -1.22 -12.82 1.17
N LYS A 11 -0.35 -11.97 1.73
CA LYS A 11 0.97 -11.68 1.17
C LYS A 11 1.72 -12.97 0.81
N GLU A 12 2.38 -12.95 -0.34
CA GLU A 12 3.12 -14.09 -0.92
C GLU A 12 2.23 -15.30 -1.31
N SER A 13 0.89 -15.17 -1.25
CA SER A 13 -0.05 -16.27 -1.53
C SER A 13 -1.18 -15.85 -2.45
N LEU A 14 -2.12 -15.02 -1.99
CA LEU A 14 -3.34 -14.66 -2.72
C LEU A 14 -3.58 -13.15 -2.72
N THR A 15 -4.07 -12.62 -3.84
CA THR A 15 -4.59 -11.26 -3.92
C THR A 15 -5.88 -11.13 -3.08
N ALA A 16 -6.25 -9.92 -2.69
CA ALA A 16 -7.49 -9.68 -1.94
C ALA A 16 -8.74 -10.19 -2.69
N GLU A 17 -8.74 -10.09 -4.01
CA GLU A 17 -9.82 -10.61 -4.87
C GLU A 17 -9.90 -12.14 -4.83
N GLU A 18 -8.76 -12.83 -4.96
CA GLU A 18 -8.70 -14.30 -4.86
C GLU A 18 -9.14 -14.81 -3.49
N VAL A 19 -8.76 -14.09 -2.41
CA VAL A 19 -9.23 -14.37 -1.05
C VAL A 19 -10.75 -14.22 -0.96
N ALA A 20 -11.29 -13.11 -1.46
CA ALA A 20 -12.72 -12.85 -1.44
C ALA A 20 -13.52 -13.90 -2.23
N GLU A 21 -13.05 -14.30 -3.41
CA GLU A 21 -13.69 -15.33 -4.23
C GLU A 21 -13.60 -16.72 -3.58
N ALA A 22 -12.50 -17.08 -2.90
CA ALA A 22 -12.39 -18.33 -2.17
C ALA A 22 -13.38 -18.40 -1.00
N ILE A 23 -13.49 -17.34 -0.22
CA ILE A 23 -14.47 -17.23 0.88
C ILE A 23 -15.90 -17.33 0.35
N LYS A 24 -16.22 -16.63 -0.74
CA LYS A 24 -17.53 -16.70 -1.40
C LYS A 24 -17.90 -18.13 -1.81
N ARG A 25 -16.98 -18.87 -2.46
CA ARG A 25 -17.22 -20.28 -2.84
C ARG A 25 -17.61 -21.14 -1.63
N GLY A 26 -16.90 -20.95 -0.51
CA GLY A 26 -17.20 -21.71 0.73
C GLY A 26 -18.61 -21.42 1.28
N PHE A 27 -19.02 -20.16 1.33
CA PHE A 27 -20.38 -19.82 1.77
C PHE A 27 -21.44 -20.33 0.80
N GLN A 28 -21.22 -20.26 -0.50
CA GLN A 28 -22.16 -20.79 -1.51
C GLN A 28 -22.34 -22.31 -1.43
N GLN A 29 -21.31 -23.06 -1.01
CA GLN A 29 -21.42 -24.49 -0.78
C GLN A 29 -22.28 -24.84 0.45
N SER A 30 -22.29 -23.98 1.45
CA SER A 30 -22.91 -24.26 2.74
C SER A 30 -24.25 -23.57 2.93
N ILE A 31 -24.53 -22.44 2.32
CA ILE A 31 -25.75 -21.65 2.48
C ILE A 31 -26.45 -21.49 1.14
N ALA A 32 -27.65 -22.07 1.02
CA ALA A 32 -28.48 -21.88 -0.17
C ALA A 32 -28.92 -20.40 -0.28
N ASP A 33 -28.94 -19.87 -1.49
CA ASP A 33 -29.39 -18.50 -1.81
C ASP A 33 -28.65 -17.41 -1.01
N VAL A 34 -27.35 -17.64 -0.65
CA VAL A 34 -26.53 -16.62 -0.04
C VAL A 34 -26.16 -15.55 -1.07
N GLU A 35 -26.38 -14.30 -0.73
CA GLU A 35 -25.88 -13.15 -1.46
C GLU A 35 -24.49 -12.76 -0.91
N CYS A 36 -23.44 -12.95 -1.69
CA CYS A 36 -22.08 -12.55 -1.33
C CYS A 36 -21.70 -11.30 -2.11
N LEU A 37 -21.49 -10.19 -1.40
CA LEU A 37 -20.97 -8.95 -1.97
C LEU A 37 -19.47 -8.85 -1.71
N LEU A 38 -18.68 -8.93 -2.78
CA LEU A 38 -17.23 -8.83 -2.68
C LEU A 38 -16.80 -7.36 -2.59
N CYS A 39 -16.02 -7.06 -1.58
CA CYS A 39 -15.47 -5.74 -1.31
C CYS A 39 -13.99 -5.85 -0.90
N PRO A 40 -13.11 -6.48 -1.73
CA PRO A 40 -11.71 -6.58 -1.39
C PRO A 40 -11.13 -5.18 -1.12
N VAL A 41 -10.24 -5.07 -0.15
CA VAL A 41 -9.67 -3.81 0.35
C VAL A 41 -8.15 -3.91 0.46
N GLY A 42 -7.50 -2.78 0.76
CA GLY A 42 -6.09 -2.70 1.10
C GLY A 42 -5.83 -1.56 2.08
N ASP A 43 -4.68 -1.59 2.72
CA ASP A 43 -4.27 -0.65 3.77
C ASP A 43 -3.27 0.43 3.27
N GLY A 44 -3.16 0.63 1.96
CA GLY A 44 -2.14 1.51 1.36
C GLY A 44 -0.82 0.78 1.07
N GLY A 45 -0.72 -0.50 1.41
CA GLY A 45 0.37 -1.39 1.03
C GLY A 45 0.31 -1.80 -0.45
N GLU A 46 1.25 -2.67 -0.85
CA GLU A 46 1.28 -3.27 -2.18
C GLU A 46 0.00 -4.07 -2.46
N GLY A 47 -0.62 -3.87 -3.63
CA GLY A 47 -1.86 -4.52 -4.04
C GLY A 47 -3.14 -3.77 -3.66
N THR A 48 -3.04 -2.65 -2.96
CA THR A 48 -4.20 -1.83 -2.56
C THR A 48 -5.01 -1.34 -3.75
N VAL A 49 -4.35 -0.80 -4.79
CA VAL A 49 -5.04 -0.29 -5.98
C VAL A 49 -5.69 -1.43 -6.76
N ASP A 50 -4.99 -2.56 -6.90
CA ASP A 50 -5.57 -3.75 -7.53
C ASP A 50 -6.81 -4.26 -6.79
N SER A 51 -6.83 -4.19 -5.45
CA SER A 51 -7.97 -4.62 -4.63
C SER A 51 -9.26 -3.83 -4.93
N ILE A 52 -9.14 -2.52 -5.15
CA ILE A 52 -10.32 -1.65 -5.29
C ILE A 52 -10.67 -1.32 -6.75
N ARG A 53 -9.80 -1.59 -7.72
CA ARG A 53 -9.98 -1.19 -9.13
C ARG A 53 -11.29 -1.66 -9.74
N HIS A 54 -11.69 -2.91 -9.48
CA HIS A 54 -12.94 -3.47 -10.00
C HIS A 54 -14.18 -2.83 -9.35
N SER A 55 -14.11 -2.54 -8.05
CA SER A 55 -15.21 -1.84 -7.35
C SER A 55 -15.44 -0.43 -7.89
N LEU A 56 -14.43 0.19 -8.51
CA LEU A 56 -14.46 1.55 -9.06
C LEU A 56 -14.66 1.56 -10.59
N ASP A 57 -14.60 0.40 -11.26
CA ASP A 57 -14.67 0.29 -12.72
C ASP A 57 -13.63 1.18 -13.40
N LEU A 58 -12.35 1.00 -13.01
CA LEU A 58 -11.20 1.74 -13.53
C LEU A 58 -10.63 1.08 -14.78
N GLU A 59 -10.25 1.89 -15.77
CA GLU A 59 -9.50 1.46 -16.95
C GLU A 59 -8.01 1.35 -16.62
N GLU A 60 -7.38 0.25 -16.98
CA GLU A 60 -5.93 0.08 -16.91
C GLU A 60 -5.25 0.80 -18.06
N LYS A 61 -4.25 1.62 -17.75
CA LYS A 61 -3.44 2.37 -18.70
C LYS A 61 -1.96 2.26 -18.39
N TRP A 62 -1.15 2.59 -19.39
CA TRP A 62 0.31 2.50 -19.30
C TRP A 62 0.96 3.76 -19.85
N PHE A 63 2.00 4.23 -19.18
CA PHE A 63 2.80 5.37 -19.62
C PHE A 63 4.29 5.04 -19.56
N GLN A 64 5.06 5.52 -20.54
CA GLN A 64 6.50 5.33 -20.62
C GLN A 64 7.23 6.33 -19.73
N VAL A 65 7.89 5.81 -18.71
CA VAL A 65 8.65 6.59 -17.73
C VAL A 65 10.11 6.17 -17.69
N THR A 66 10.91 6.92 -16.93
CA THR A 66 12.27 6.51 -16.57
C THR A 66 12.20 5.43 -15.49
N GLY A 67 12.69 4.24 -15.78
CA GLY A 67 12.74 3.09 -14.88
C GLY A 67 13.76 3.21 -13.76
N PRO A 68 13.80 2.22 -12.85
CA PRO A 68 14.61 2.25 -11.63
C PRO A 68 16.12 2.44 -11.88
N PHE A 69 16.63 1.99 -13.02
CA PHE A 69 18.04 2.10 -13.40
C PHE A 69 18.28 3.07 -14.56
N GLY A 70 17.30 3.92 -14.89
CA GLY A 70 17.43 4.96 -15.94
C GLY A 70 16.96 4.55 -17.34
N GLN A 71 16.61 3.28 -17.56
CA GLN A 71 16.03 2.80 -18.84
C GLN A 71 14.58 3.31 -19.00
N LYS A 72 14.05 3.23 -20.24
CA LYS A 72 12.61 3.46 -20.43
C LYS A 72 11.83 2.23 -20.02
N GLU A 73 10.75 2.45 -19.28
CA GLU A 73 9.89 1.40 -18.74
C GLU A 73 8.43 1.84 -18.74
N ALA A 74 7.52 0.91 -19.04
CA ALA A 74 6.08 1.17 -18.96
C ALA A 74 5.62 1.04 -17.50
N MET A 75 5.01 2.09 -16.96
CA MET A 75 4.40 2.09 -15.64
C MET A 75 2.88 2.07 -15.78
N ARG A 76 2.24 1.16 -15.03
CA ARG A 76 0.80 0.97 -15.00
C ARG A 76 0.13 2.03 -14.11
N TYR A 77 -1.06 2.45 -14.52
CA TYR A 77 -1.98 3.23 -13.70
C TYR A 77 -3.42 2.92 -14.09
N PHE A 78 -4.36 3.28 -13.23
CA PHE A 78 -5.79 3.08 -13.45
C PHE A 78 -6.49 4.42 -13.46
N GLN A 79 -7.49 4.60 -14.35
CA GLN A 79 -8.15 5.87 -14.56
C GLN A 79 -9.66 5.71 -14.75
N LYS A 80 -10.42 6.70 -14.23
CA LYS A 80 -11.84 6.92 -14.56
C LYS A 80 -12.16 8.41 -14.46
N GLY A 81 -12.50 9.04 -15.59
CA GLY A 81 -12.70 10.49 -15.64
C GLY A 81 -11.47 11.26 -15.15
N GLU A 82 -11.64 12.14 -14.18
CA GLU A 82 -10.57 12.94 -13.57
C GLU A 82 -9.83 12.23 -12.41
N LEU A 83 -10.15 10.96 -12.13
CA LEU A 83 -9.55 10.14 -11.09
C LEU A 83 -8.47 9.22 -11.67
N ALA A 84 -7.29 9.19 -11.03
CA ALA A 84 -6.26 8.18 -11.31
C ALA A 84 -5.70 7.57 -10.04
N LEU A 85 -5.35 6.28 -10.12
CA LEU A 85 -4.69 5.52 -9.05
C LEU A 85 -3.50 4.77 -9.61
N PHE A 86 -2.40 4.71 -8.87
CA PHE A 86 -1.26 3.87 -9.21
C PHE A 86 -0.48 3.44 -7.97
N GLU A 87 0.31 2.38 -8.12
CA GLU A 87 1.24 1.92 -7.08
C GLU A 87 2.68 2.18 -7.49
N VAL A 88 3.47 2.72 -6.59
CA VAL A 88 4.90 2.93 -6.85
C VAL A 88 5.66 1.59 -6.97
N ALA A 89 5.10 0.51 -6.41
CA ALA A 89 5.63 -0.84 -6.55
C ALA A 89 5.62 -1.35 -8.00
N ASP A 90 4.72 -0.84 -8.85
CA ASP A 90 4.70 -1.14 -10.28
C ASP A 90 5.94 -0.64 -11.03
N LEU A 91 6.73 0.25 -10.42
CA LEU A 91 8.00 0.73 -10.96
C LEU A 91 9.20 0.27 -10.11
N VAL A 92 9.15 0.49 -8.80
CA VAL A 92 10.29 0.31 -7.89
C VAL A 92 10.00 -0.74 -6.80
N GLY A 93 9.10 -1.69 -7.07
CA GLY A 93 8.70 -2.73 -6.11
C GLY A 93 9.80 -3.73 -5.77
N LEU A 94 9.80 -4.24 -4.52
CA LEU A 94 10.71 -5.30 -4.09
C LEU A 94 10.55 -6.56 -4.94
N GLY A 95 9.33 -6.94 -5.29
CA GLY A 95 9.07 -8.09 -6.16
C GLY A 95 9.55 -7.91 -7.60
N LYS A 96 9.73 -6.67 -8.05
CA LYS A 96 10.13 -6.32 -9.41
C LYS A 96 11.65 -6.25 -9.60
N ILE A 97 12.38 -5.90 -8.55
CA ILE A 97 13.84 -5.76 -8.58
C ILE A 97 14.49 -7.06 -8.12
N PRO A 98 15.28 -7.75 -8.98
CA PRO A 98 16.01 -8.94 -8.60
C PRO A 98 16.89 -8.73 -7.37
N LEU A 99 17.00 -9.75 -6.52
CA LEU A 99 17.70 -9.63 -5.23
C LEU A 99 19.15 -9.19 -5.40
N GLU A 100 19.83 -9.68 -6.43
CA GLU A 100 21.22 -9.36 -6.78
C GLU A 100 21.41 -7.92 -7.27
N GLU A 101 20.36 -7.28 -7.76
CA GLU A 101 20.36 -5.88 -8.23
C GLU A 101 19.86 -4.90 -7.17
N ARG A 102 19.43 -5.39 -6.00
CA ARG A 102 18.88 -4.55 -4.93
C ARG A 102 19.96 -3.71 -4.28
N ASN A 103 20.10 -2.49 -4.78
CA ASN A 103 20.85 -1.44 -4.10
C ASN A 103 19.96 -0.18 -4.02
N PRO A 104 19.35 0.09 -2.84
CA PRO A 104 18.35 1.16 -2.71
C PRO A 104 18.88 2.55 -3.00
N LEU A 105 20.20 2.74 -2.97
CA LEU A 105 20.84 4.01 -3.31
C LEU A 105 21.01 4.24 -4.82
N GLN A 106 20.91 3.19 -5.63
CA GLN A 106 20.99 3.25 -7.10
C GLN A 106 19.62 3.25 -7.77
N ILE A 107 18.61 2.71 -7.07
CA ILE A 107 17.23 2.67 -7.55
C ILE A 107 16.65 4.08 -7.46
N GLN A 108 16.18 4.61 -8.58
CA GLN A 108 15.60 5.94 -8.66
C GLN A 108 14.09 5.93 -8.80
N THR A 109 13.45 6.96 -8.26
CA THR A 109 11.99 7.14 -8.27
C THR A 109 11.52 8.17 -9.31
N ARG A 110 12.36 8.51 -10.30
CA ARG A 110 12.11 9.57 -11.28
C ARG A 110 10.83 9.35 -12.07
N GLY A 111 10.59 8.12 -12.50
CA GLY A 111 9.40 7.79 -13.27
C GLY A 111 8.08 8.07 -12.56
N ILE A 112 8.07 8.08 -11.22
CA ILE A 112 6.89 8.44 -10.42
C ILE A 112 6.54 9.92 -10.64
N GLY A 113 7.53 10.82 -10.59
CA GLY A 113 7.32 12.23 -10.87
C GLY A 113 6.92 12.49 -12.34
N GLU A 114 7.50 11.73 -13.28
CA GLU A 114 7.14 11.79 -14.70
C GLU A 114 5.68 11.32 -14.94
N LEU A 115 5.22 10.26 -14.24
CA LEU A 115 3.83 9.81 -14.34
C LEU A 115 2.86 10.85 -13.75
N ILE A 116 3.17 11.42 -12.58
CA ILE A 116 2.33 12.47 -11.96
C ILE A 116 2.16 13.65 -12.92
N ARG A 117 3.27 14.13 -13.51
CA ARG A 117 3.22 15.19 -14.49
C ARG A 117 2.33 14.82 -15.69
N HIS A 118 2.51 13.60 -16.24
CA HIS A 118 1.68 13.12 -17.34
C HIS A 118 0.19 13.10 -16.98
N LEU A 119 -0.18 12.61 -15.78
CA LEU A 119 -1.57 12.57 -15.32
C LEU A 119 -2.18 13.98 -15.25
N ILE A 120 -1.43 14.94 -14.70
CA ILE A 120 -1.88 16.34 -14.62
C ILE A 120 -2.03 16.94 -16.02
N ASP A 121 -1.07 16.68 -16.93
CA ASP A 121 -1.15 17.13 -18.34
C ASP A 121 -2.35 16.47 -19.09
N GLN A 122 -2.91 15.35 -18.59
CA GLN A 122 -4.15 14.71 -19.04
C GLN A 122 -5.41 15.18 -18.26
N GLU A 123 -5.32 16.32 -17.58
CA GLU A 123 -6.42 16.93 -16.81
C GLU A 123 -6.97 16.06 -15.66
N ILE A 124 -6.15 15.11 -15.16
CA ILE A 124 -6.49 14.36 -13.94
C ILE A 124 -6.35 15.28 -12.73
N LYS A 125 -7.35 15.28 -11.86
CA LYS A 125 -7.41 16.15 -10.69
C LYS A 125 -7.28 15.41 -9.36
N ASP A 126 -7.78 14.19 -9.29
CA ASP A 126 -7.70 13.33 -8.10
C ASP A 126 -6.73 12.17 -8.36
N ILE A 127 -5.55 12.22 -7.73
CA ILE A 127 -4.50 11.21 -7.90
C ILE A 127 -4.27 10.51 -6.56
N TYR A 128 -4.40 9.19 -6.54
CA TYR A 128 -4.11 8.36 -5.37
C TYR A 128 -2.88 7.49 -5.62
N VAL A 129 -1.95 7.48 -4.68
CA VAL A 129 -0.65 6.82 -4.82
C VAL A 129 -0.44 5.83 -3.69
N GLY A 130 -0.41 4.54 -4.01
CA GLY A 130 0.03 3.49 -3.08
C GLY A 130 1.56 3.47 -2.98
N VAL A 131 2.12 3.54 -1.77
CA VAL A 131 3.58 3.67 -1.56
C VAL A 131 4.24 2.46 -0.87
N GLY A 132 3.52 1.35 -0.73
CA GLY A 132 4.03 0.11 -0.15
C GLY A 132 5.03 -0.64 -1.03
N GLY A 133 5.72 -1.63 -0.45
CA GLY A 133 6.47 -2.67 -1.18
C GLY A 133 7.72 -2.23 -1.96
N THR A 134 8.31 -1.06 -1.70
CA THR A 134 9.38 -0.46 -2.55
C THR A 134 10.79 -0.91 -2.22
N ALA A 135 11.66 -0.96 -3.25
CA ALA A 135 13.09 -1.27 -3.14
C ALA A 135 14.01 -0.02 -3.03
N SER A 136 13.50 1.19 -3.28
CA SER A 136 14.26 2.43 -3.24
C SER A 136 14.43 3.00 -1.82
N ASN A 137 15.50 3.79 -1.61
CA ASN A 137 15.73 4.63 -0.44
C ASN A 137 16.46 5.91 -0.88
N ASP A 138 15.84 6.65 -1.78
CA ASP A 138 16.39 7.83 -2.41
C ASP A 138 15.86 9.15 -1.80
N GLY A 139 15.05 9.07 -0.72
CA GLY A 139 14.46 10.25 -0.10
C GLY A 139 13.56 11.05 -1.04
N GLY A 140 13.09 10.47 -2.15
CA GLY A 140 12.23 11.13 -3.12
C GLY A 140 12.96 12.11 -4.08
N ILE A 141 14.28 12.13 -4.11
CA ILE A 141 15.05 12.98 -5.05
C ILE A 141 14.70 12.64 -6.51
N GLY A 142 14.41 11.36 -6.80
CA GLY A 142 13.97 10.94 -8.12
C GLY A 142 12.65 11.60 -8.51
N ILE A 143 11.67 11.64 -7.62
CA ILE A 143 10.36 12.28 -7.85
C ILE A 143 10.56 13.75 -8.21
N ALA A 144 11.38 14.47 -7.44
CA ALA A 144 11.72 15.86 -7.71
C ALA A 144 12.31 16.03 -9.12
N ALA A 145 13.24 15.15 -9.53
CA ALA A 145 13.82 15.18 -10.87
C ALA A 145 12.77 14.92 -11.97
N GLY A 146 11.81 14.02 -11.75
CA GLY A 146 10.68 13.78 -12.64
C GLY A 146 9.78 15.01 -12.81
N LEU A 147 9.71 15.82 -11.76
CA LEU A 147 9.01 17.12 -11.72
C LEU A 147 9.90 18.30 -12.15
N GLY A 148 11.08 18.06 -12.76
CA GLY A 148 11.90 19.07 -13.39
C GLY A 148 12.98 19.73 -12.51
N TYR A 149 13.14 19.28 -11.27
CA TYR A 149 14.27 19.72 -10.43
C TYR A 149 15.59 19.15 -10.95
N GLN A 150 16.70 19.89 -10.80
CA GLN A 150 18.04 19.44 -11.15
C GLN A 150 18.97 19.55 -9.94
N PHE A 151 19.88 18.59 -9.84
CA PHE A 151 20.79 18.43 -8.71
C PHE A 151 22.23 18.48 -9.18
N TYR A 152 23.10 19.17 -8.42
CA TYR A 152 24.47 19.40 -8.80
C TYR A 152 25.43 19.09 -7.65
N ASP A 153 26.61 18.58 -7.99
CA ASP A 153 27.71 18.44 -7.06
C ASP A 153 28.46 19.80 -6.86
N LYS A 154 29.49 19.78 -6.01
CA LYS A 154 30.32 20.95 -5.72
C LYS A 154 31.08 21.51 -6.94
N ASP A 155 31.30 20.69 -7.95
CA ASP A 155 32.02 21.03 -9.18
C ASP A 155 31.07 21.49 -10.30
N GLY A 156 29.76 21.55 -10.01
CA GLY A 156 28.70 21.97 -10.94
C GLY A 156 28.25 20.88 -11.93
N ASN A 157 28.67 19.63 -11.71
CA ASN A 157 28.19 18.50 -12.54
C ASN A 157 26.79 18.09 -12.13
N VAL A 158 25.96 17.74 -13.12
CA VAL A 158 24.60 17.20 -12.88
C VAL A 158 24.70 15.83 -12.24
N LEU A 159 24.00 15.65 -11.13
CA LEU A 159 23.90 14.39 -10.42
C LEU A 159 22.70 13.56 -10.94
N PRO A 160 22.84 12.23 -11.08
CA PRO A 160 21.70 11.35 -11.31
C PRO A 160 20.72 11.42 -10.12
N ALA A 161 19.42 11.28 -10.38
CA ALA A 161 18.39 11.42 -9.37
C ALA A 161 18.15 10.12 -8.60
N CYS A 162 19.13 9.72 -7.79
CA CYS A 162 19.09 8.51 -6.95
C CYS A 162 19.68 8.79 -5.55
N GLY A 163 19.45 7.88 -4.60
CA GLY A 163 19.89 8.05 -3.21
C GLY A 163 21.38 8.28 -3.04
N GLN A 164 22.22 7.68 -3.88
CA GLN A 164 23.68 7.90 -3.83
C GLN A 164 24.07 9.35 -4.11
N SER A 165 23.28 10.08 -4.89
CA SER A 165 23.55 11.48 -5.22
C SER A 165 23.35 12.43 -4.05
N LEU A 166 22.53 12.07 -3.08
CA LEU A 166 22.37 12.85 -1.84
C LEU A 166 23.69 13.02 -1.08
N LEU A 167 24.57 12.01 -1.16
CA LEU A 167 25.90 12.05 -0.51
C LEU A 167 26.86 13.07 -1.14
N LYS A 168 26.54 13.60 -2.32
CA LYS A 168 27.39 14.54 -3.07
C LYS A 168 26.67 15.84 -3.41
N LEU A 169 25.41 15.98 -2.97
CA LEU A 169 24.56 17.11 -3.33
C LEU A 169 25.09 18.43 -2.74
N ALA A 170 25.38 19.38 -3.61
CA ALA A 170 25.78 20.71 -3.25
C ALA A 170 24.71 21.77 -3.51
N SER A 171 24.08 21.75 -4.70
CA SER A 171 23.05 22.73 -5.06
C SER A 171 21.90 22.10 -5.85
N ILE A 172 20.77 22.82 -5.88
CA ILE A 172 19.51 22.40 -6.50
C ILE A 172 19.00 23.54 -7.36
N SER A 173 18.66 23.24 -8.62
CA SER A 173 17.93 24.17 -9.49
C SER A 173 16.46 23.83 -9.54
N THR A 174 15.63 24.86 -9.43
CA THR A 174 14.17 24.80 -9.55
C THR A 174 13.66 25.50 -10.82
N GLU A 175 14.55 25.89 -11.71
CA GLU A 175 14.24 26.70 -12.91
C GLU A 175 13.19 26.02 -13.82
N ASN A 176 13.29 24.71 -13.96
CA ASN A 176 12.39 23.94 -14.82
C ASN A 176 11.35 23.11 -14.01
N ARG A 177 11.12 23.46 -12.74
CA ARG A 177 10.16 22.73 -11.91
C ARG A 177 8.76 22.78 -12.52
N TYR A 178 8.10 21.65 -12.52
CA TYR A 178 6.69 21.57 -12.89
C TYR A 178 5.85 22.13 -11.74
N GLU A 179 4.95 23.06 -12.06
CA GLU A 179 4.03 23.65 -11.07
C GLU A 179 2.76 22.79 -11.01
N ILE A 180 2.47 22.28 -9.82
CA ILE A 180 1.25 21.53 -9.56
C ILE A 180 0.07 22.53 -9.50
N PRO A 181 -0.98 22.38 -10.33
CA PRO A 181 -2.17 23.25 -10.28
C PRO A 181 -2.89 23.13 -8.92
N GLU A 182 -3.48 24.23 -8.45
CA GLU A 182 -4.15 24.29 -7.13
C GLU A 182 -5.39 23.37 -7.05
N ASP A 183 -6.03 23.07 -8.18
CA ASP A 183 -7.19 22.19 -8.28
C ASP A 183 -6.85 20.69 -8.38
N VAL A 184 -5.57 20.33 -8.40
CA VAL A 184 -5.09 18.95 -8.38
C VAL A 184 -4.87 18.50 -6.93
N GLN A 185 -5.40 17.34 -6.60
CA GLN A 185 -5.24 16.71 -5.28
C GLN A 185 -4.49 15.40 -5.41
N ILE A 186 -3.34 15.30 -4.77
CA ILE A 186 -2.53 14.08 -4.74
C ILE A 186 -2.56 13.53 -3.31
N ARG A 187 -3.05 12.28 -3.17
CA ARG A 187 -3.19 11.61 -1.88
C ARG A 187 -2.35 10.34 -1.85
N ILE A 188 -1.54 10.22 -0.81
CA ILE A 188 -0.67 9.09 -0.55
C ILE A 188 -1.41 8.14 0.36
N LEU A 189 -1.72 6.93 -0.11
CA LEU A 189 -2.33 5.87 0.68
C LEU A 189 -1.25 5.20 1.54
N ALA A 190 -1.25 5.46 2.84
CA ALA A 190 -0.28 4.87 3.76
C ALA A 190 -0.79 4.85 5.20
N ASP A 191 -0.72 3.68 5.83
CA ASP A 191 -1.02 3.49 7.25
C ASP A 191 0.25 3.36 8.12
N VAL A 192 1.44 3.54 7.51
CA VAL A 192 2.71 3.60 8.25
C VAL A 192 2.97 5.01 8.78
N VAL A 193 3.49 5.08 10.01
CA VAL A 193 3.75 6.35 10.71
C VAL A 193 5.25 6.69 10.78
N SER A 194 6.10 5.90 10.13
CA SER A 194 7.56 6.09 10.15
C SER A 194 7.94 7.50 9.69
N PRO A 195 8.68 8.27 10.50
CA PRO A 195 9.22 9.55 10.06
C PRO A 195 10.22 9.37 8.92
N LEU A 196 10.58 10.45 8.27
CA LEU A 196 11.51 10.39 7.15
C LEU A 196 12.92 9.97 7.60
N CYS A 197 13.42 10.56 8.68
CA CYS A 197 14.77 10.35 9.22
C CYS A 197 14.76 9.96 10.69
N GLY A 198 15.93 9.57 11.21
CA GLY A 198 16.16 9.17 12.60
C GLY A 198 16.00 7.67 12.85
N PRO A 199 16.14 7.20 14.11
CA PRO A 199 16.17 5.76 14.45
C PRO A 199 14.93 4.97 14.04
N GLN A 200 13.79 5.63 13.87
CA GLN A 200 12.53 5.05 13.40
C GLN A 200 12.20 5.49 11.96
N GLY A 201 13.13 6.18 11.29
CA GLY A 201 12.99 6.70 9.95
C GLY A 201 13.10 5.63 8.87
N ALA A 202 12.88 6.06 7.62
CA ALA A 202 12.87 5.21 6.44
C ALA A 202 14.10 4.29 6.34
N THR A 203 15.29 4.87 6.50
CA THR A 203 16.57 4.16 6.33
C THR A 203 16.78 3.09 7.40
N TYR A 204 16.56 3.42 8.66
CA TYR A 204 16.77 2.48 9.78
C TYR A 204 15.72 1.36 9.82
N THR A 205 14.48 1.70 9.52
CA THR A 205 13.36 0.74 9.57
C THR A 205 13.36 -0.23 8.38
N PHE A 206 13.60 0.28 7.17
CA PHE A 206 13.38 -0.49 5.95
C PHE A 206 14.65 -0.74 5.12
N GLY A 207 15.75 -0.04 5.40
CA GLY A 207 16.96 -0.11 4.58
C GLY A 207 17.54 -1.51 4.44
N LYS A 208 17.55 -2.30 5.54
CA LYS A 208 18.10 -3.67 5.53
C LYS A 208 17.38 -4.60 4.54
N GLN A 209 16.06 -4.61 4.54
CA GLN A 209 15.27 -5.47 3.63
C GLN A 209 15.38 -5.05 2.16
N LYS A 210 15.77 -3.80 1.92
CA LYS A 210 16.01 -3.23 0.59
C LYS A 210 17.45 -3.47 0.09
N GLY A 211 18.30 -4.11 0.88
CA GLY A 211 19.70 -4.42 0.54
C GLY A 211 20.72 -3.37 0.99
N LEU A 212 20.32 -2.36 1.78
CA LEU A 212 21.27 -1.39 2.33
C LEU A 212 22.08 -2.02 3.47
N HIS A 213 23.42 -1.92 3.38
CA HIS A 213 24.27 -2.41 4.45
C HIS A 213 24.14 -1.54 5.71
N PRO A 214 24.06 -2.12 6.93
CA PRO A 214 23.86 -1.36 8.16
C PRO A 214 24.89 -0.26 8.45
N THR A 215 26.14 -0.43 7.99
CA THR A 215 27.20 0.61 8.11
C THR A 215 26.89 1.90 7.36
N MET A 216 25.96 1.85 6.40
CA MET A 216 25.55 3.01 5.59
C MET A 216 24.33 3.75 6.18
N PHE A 217 23.64 3.17 7.18
CA PHE A 217 22.40 3.75 7.68
C PHE A 217 22.55 5.19 8.16
N ALA A 218 23.51 5.46 9.02
CA ALA A 218 23.73 6.79 9.58
C ALA A 218 24.08 7.83 8.49
N VAL A 219 24.92 7.44 7.53
CA VAL A 219 25.37 8.34 6.45
C VAL A 219 24.21 8.65 5.50
N VAL A 220 23.40 7.67 5.16
CA VAL A 220 22.25 7.83 4.25
C VAL A 220 21.14 8.63 4.94
N ASP A 221 20.83 8.30 6.18
CA ASP A 221 19.82 9.01 6.97
C ASP A 221 20.18 10.51 7.11
N GLN A 222 21.42 10.78 7.44
CA GLN A 222 21.94 12.16 7.54
C GLN A 222 21.85 12.90 6.19
N ALA A 223 22.20 12.24 5.08
CA ALA A 223 22.13 12.86 3.76
C ALA A 223 20.68 13.20 3.34
N ILE A 224 19.72 12.33 3.67
CA ILE A 224 18.30 12.61 3.47
C ILE A 224 17.86 13.79 4.36
N GLN A 225 18.28 13.83 5.62
CA GLN A 225 17.97 14.92 6.52
C GLN A 225 18.49 16.25 5.98
N GLU A 226 19.78 16.34 5.62
CA GLU A 226 20.40 17.54 5.07
C GLU A 226 19.73 18.02 3.77
N PHE A 227 19.28 17.08 2.94
CA PHE A 227 18.52 17.40 1.74
C PHE A 227 17.22 18.12 2.09
N TYR A 228 16.43 17.56 3.03
CA TYR A 228 15.16 18.15 3.43
C TYR A 228 15.30 19.44 4.24
N GLU A 229 16.36 19.60 5.00
CA GLU A 229 16.68 20.86 5.67
C GLU A 229 16.88 22.01 4.66
N LYS A 230 17.35 21.70 3.44
CA LYS A 230 17.52 22.68 2.35
C LYS A 230 16.23 22.92 1.55
N VAL A 231 15.43 21.90 1.29
CA VAL A 231 14.30 22.01 0.34
C VAL A 231 12.94 22.13 1.00
N SER A 232 12.72 21.48 2.13
CA SER A 232 11.43 21.45 2.84
C SER A 232 11.58 20.95 4.28
N PRO A 233 12.10 21.78 5.21
CA PRO A 233 12.30 21.37 6.61
C PRO A 233 11.01 20.87 7.29
N ALA A 234 9.85 21.37 6.88
CA ALA A 234 8.56 20.94 7.41
C ALA A 234 8.28 19.45 7.17
N THR A 235 8.77 18.87 6.07
CA THR A 235 8.57 17.46 5.74
C THR A 235 9.23 16.52 6.74
N LEU A 236 10.30 16.92 7.39
CA LEU A 236 10.94 16.15 8.45
C LEU A 236 10.02 15.88 9.65
N GLN A 237 8.97 16.70 9.82
CA GLN A 237 7.98 16.58 10.91
C GLN A 237 6.72 15.83 10.49
N ILE A 238 6.57 15.47 9.21
CA ILE A 238 5.39 14.78 8.71
C ILE A 238 5.46 13.30 9.11
N LYS A 239 4.47 12.83 9.85
CA LYS A 239 4.29 11.41 10.16
C LYS A 239 4.03 10.64 8.87
N GLY A 240 4.70 9.52 8.67
CA GLY A 240 4.57 8.72 7.46
C GLY A 240 5.44 9.18 6.28
N ALA A 241 6.16 10.32 6.38
CA ALA A 241 7.03 10.79 5.29
C ALA A 241 8.14 9.80 4.91
N GLY A 242 8.49 8.86 5.79
CA GLY A 242 9.44 7.78 5.53
C GLY A 242 8.89 6.63 4.67
N ALA A 243 7.59 6.59 4.44
CA ALA A 243 6.98 5.53 3.63
C ALA A 243 7.62 5.47 2.23
N GLY A 244 7.82 4.23 1.73
CA GLY A 244 8.44 4.01 0.45
C GLY A 244 9.94 4.36 0.37
N GLY A 245 10.65 4.53 1.51
CA GLY A 245 12.05 4.97 1.49
C GLY A 245 12.21 6.46 1.20
N GLY A 246 11.23 7.27 1.65
CA GLY A 246 11.15 8.72 1.44
C GLY A 246 10.33 9.14 0.23
N ILE A 247 9.71 8.21 -0.49
CA ILE A 247 8.76 8.52 -1.59
C ILE A 247 7.64 9.42 -1.08
N ALA A 248 7.02 9.08 0.07
CA ALA A 248 5.95 9.90 0.65
C ALA A 248 6.44 11.32 0.98
N GLY A 249 7.62 11.47 1.58
CA GLY A 249 8.25 12.77 1.82
C GLY A 249 8.48 13.56 0.54
N GLY A 250 8.96 12.88 -0.53
CA GLY A 250 9.15 13.47 -1.85
C GLY A 250 7.85 13.96 -2.47
N LEU A 251 6.80 13.15 -2.42
CA LEU A 251 5.47 13.52 -2.91
C LEU A 251 4.90 14.71 -2.14
N CYS A 252 5.02 14.72 -0.80
CA CYS A 252 4.59 15.86 0.02
C CYS A 252 5.32 17.14 -0.36
N SER A 253 6.64 17.09 -0.55
CA SER A 253 7.48 18.26 -0.77
C SER A 253 7.44 18.82 -2.19
N PHE A 254 7.38 17.94 -3.20
CA PHE A 254 7.57 18.31 -4.59
C PHE A 254 6.29 18.22 -5.41
N ALA A 255 5.32 17.41 -4.97
CA ALA A 255 4.04 17.24 -5.63
C ALA A 255 2.84 17.74 -4.81
N GLN A 256 3.07 18.43 -3.70
CA GLN A 256 2.04 18.98 -2.79
C GLN A 256 1.05 17.91 -2.29
N ALA A 257 1.50 16.66 -2.20
CA ALA A 257 0.66 15.55 -1.79
C ALA A 257 0.38 15.55 -0.29
N SER A 258 -0.73 14.96 0.11
CA SER A 258 -1.10 14.70 1.51
C SER A 258 -1.11 13.20 1.81
N ILE A 259 -0.65 12.80 3.00
CA ILE A 259 -0.73 11.42 3.47
C ILE A 259 -2.12 11.23 4.09
N VAL A 260 -2.82 10.19 3.66
CA VAL A 260 -4.15 9.82 4.15
C VAL A 260 -4.16 8.35 4.59
N SER A 261 -5.10 7.99 5.48
CA SER A 261 -5.29 6.58 5.85
C SER A 261 -5.62 5.76 4.60
N GLY A 262 -4.83 4.71 4.35
CA GLY A 262 -5.02 3.84 3.21
C GLY A 262 -6.36 3.12 3.28
N ILE A 263 -6.66 2.48 4.42
CA ILE A 263 -7.91 1.72 4.58
C ILE A 263 -9.15 2.62 4.55
N ASP A 264 -9.16 3.74 5.29
CA ASP A 264 -10.34 4.62 5.30
C ASP A 264 -10.63 5.17 3.91
N THR A 265 -9.59 5.58 3.17
CA THR A 265 -9.72 6.08 1.81
C THR A 265 -10.23 5.00 0.85
N CYS A 266 -9.73 3.76 0.97
CA CYS A 266 -10.23 2.64 0.18
C CYS A 266 -11.72 2.40 0.44
N LEU A 267 -12.14 2.39 1.71
CA LEU A 267 -13.54 2.19 2.09
C LEU A 267 -14.44 3.32 1.58
N ASP A 268 -13.98 4.57 1.61
CA ASP A 268 -14.70 5.72 1.05
C ASP A 268 -14.85 5.59 -0.47
N LEU A 269 -13.76 5.31 -1.18
CA LEU A 269 -13.75 5.16 -2.64
C LEU A 269 -14.72 4.08 -3.12
N ILE A 270 -14.75 2.92 -2.45
CA ILE A 270 -15.67 1.82 -2.82
C ILE A 270 -17.11 2.00 -2.30
N ASN A 271 -17.42 3.11 -1.59
CA ASN A 271 -18.71 3.35 -0.95
C ASN A 271 -19.12 2.23 0.03
N PHE A 272 -18.17 1.78 0.87
CA PHE A 272 -18.34 0.63 1.75
C PHE A 272 -19.55 0.77 2.69
N ASP A 273 -19.78 1.95 3.28
CA ASP A 273 -20.87 2.19 4.23
C ASP A 273 -22.24 1.88 3.61
N LYS A 274 -22.43 2.21 2.32
CA LYS A 274 -23.66 1.85 1.60
C LYS A 274 -23.76 0.35 1.35
N LYS A 275 -22.64 -0.30 1.04
CA LYS A 275 -22.60 -1.74 0.73
C LYS A 275 -22.87 -2.59 1.96
N VAL A 276 -22.45 -2.14 3.15
CA VAL A 276 -22.60 -2.88 4.41
C VAL A 276 -23.88 -2.59 5.18
N SER A 277 -24.64 -1.56 4.78
CA SER A 277 -25.77 -1.03 5.55
C SER A 277 -26.90 -2.06 5.81
N ASP A 278 -27.06 -3.06 4.96
CA ASP A 278 -28.07 -4.13 5.03
C ASP A 278 -27.43 -5.52 5.09
N ALA A 279 -26.17 -5.61 5.48
CA ALA A 279 -25.47 -6.89 5.61
C ALA A 279 -25.93 -7.66 6.86
N ASP A 280 -26.04 -8.97 6.73
CA ASP A 280 -26.28 -9.89 7.86
C ASP A 280 -24.96 -10.31 8.53
N LEU A 281 -23.84 -10.25 7.78
CA LEU A 281 -22.50 -10.62 8.23
C LEU A 281 -21.46 -9.87 7.40
N VAL A 282 -20.38 -9.45 8.07
CA VAL A 282 -19.17 -8.98 7.40
C VAL A 282 -18.04 -9.97 7.66
N VAL A 283 -17.31 -10.33 6.61
CA VAL A 283 -16.13 -11.19 6.70
C VAL A 283 -14.92 -10.37 6.31
N VAL A 284 -13.95 -10.29 7.22
CA VAL A 284 -12.64 -9.67 7.01
C VAL A 284 -11.55 -10.73 6.99
N GLY A 285 -10.38 -10.40 6.47
CA GLY A 285 -9.26 -11.34 6.45
C GLY A 285 -7.96 -10.68 6.06
N GLU A 286 -6.87 -11.30 6.45
CA GLU A 286 -5.50 -10.98 6.05
C GLU A 286 -4.59 -12.20 6.26
N GLY A 287 -3.36 -12.18 5.73
CA GLY A 287 -2.43 -13.30 5.89
C GLY A 287 -2.10 -13.63 7.36
N ARG A 288 -1.97 -12.61 8.23
CA ARG A 288 -1.73 -12.79 9.66
C ARG A 288 -2.35 -11.65 10.46
N LEU A 289 -3.29 -12.01 11.31
CA LEU A 289 -3.88 -11.07 12.26
C LEU A 289 -2.99 -11.00 13.51
N ASP A 290 -2.45 -9.82 13.79
CA ASP A 290 -1.53 -9.56 14.90
C ASP A 290 -1.72 -8.17 15.51
N ARG A 291 -0.85 -7.76 16.44
CA ARG A 291 -0.91 -6.43 17.05
C ARG A 291 -0.73 -5.27 16.08
N GLN A 292 -0.02 -5.47 14.97
CA GLN A 292 0.11 -4.43 13.97
C GLN A 292 -1.21 -4.23 13.24
N SER A 293 -1.98 -5.30 13.04
CA SER A 293 -3.33 -5.23 12.48
C SER A 293 -4.25 -4.35 13.34
N LEU A 294 -4.12 -4.42 14.68
CA LEU A 294 -4.88 -3.59 15.63
C LEU A 294 -4.57 -2.08 15.52
N ALA A 295 -3.45 -1.72 14.92
CA ALA A 295 -3.09 -0.31 14.69
C ALA A 295 -3.87 0.37 13.56
N GLY A 296 -4.90 -0.29 13.00
CA GLY A 296 -5.78 0.30 11.98
C GLY A 296 -5.60 -0.26 10.59
N LYS A 297 -5.01 -1.47 10.42
CA LYS A 297 -4.94 -2.14 9.11
C LYS A 297 -6.32 -2.60 8.61
N ALA A 298 -6.36 -3.13 7.40
CA ALA A 298 -7.58 -3.45 6.68
C ALA A 298 -8.67 -4.18 7.49
N PRO A 299 -8.42 -5.30 8.19
CA PRO A 299 -9.48 -5.99 8.94
C PRO A 299 -10.12 -5.14 10.03
N ILE A 300 -9.30 -4.33 10.72
CA ILE A 300 -9.78 -3.46 11.80
C ILE A 300 -10.50 -2.23 11.25
N GLY A 301 -9.99 -1.63 10.17
CA GLY A 301 -10.66 -0.52 9.50
C GLY A 301 -12.06 -0.89 9.01
N VAL A 302 -12.18 -2.04 8.35
CA VAL A 302 -13.47 -2.60 7.91
C VAL A 302 -14.39 -2.87 9.11
N ALA A 303 -13.88 -3.51 10.17
CA ALA A 303 -14.67 -3.83 11.35
C ALA A 303 -15.20 -2.56 12.05
N LYS A 304 -14.40 -1.51 12.15
CA LYS A 304 -14.81 -0.20 12.73
C LYS A 304 -15.86 0.52 11.89
N ARG A 305 -15.80 0.38 10.56
CA ARG A 305 -16.79 0.98 9.64
C ARG A 305 -18.09 0.17 9.54
N THR A 306 -18.08 -1.08 10.01
CA THR A 306 -19.26 -1.94 10.01
C THR A 306 -20.27 -1.45 11.06
N PRO A 307 -21.56 -1.27 10.69
CA PRO A 307 -22.60 -0.80 11.61
C PRO A 307 -22.71 -1.66 12.87
N VAL A 308 -23.01 -1.02 14.01
CA VAL A 308 -23.27 -1.72 15.26
C VAL A 308 -24.45 -2.68 15.08
N GLY A 309 -24.27 -3.95 15.46
CA GLY A 309 -25.28 -5.00 15.31
C GLY A 309 -25.06 -5.91 14.10
N VAL A 310 -24.25 -5.52 13.14
CA VAL A 310 -23.77 -6.42 12.08
C VAL A 310 -22.51 -7.14 12.58
N PRO A 311 -22.53 -8.47 12.75
CA PRO A 311 -21.39 -9.22 13.23
C PRO A 311 -20.24 -9.21 12.22
N VAL A 312 -19.01 -9.13 12.73
CA VAL A 312 -17.80 -9.25 11.92
C VAL A 312 -17.04 -10.50 12.29
N VAL A 313 -16.67 -11.30 11.30
CA VAL A 313 -15.85 -12.51 11.46
C VAL A 313 -14.55 -12.36 10.68
N ALA A 314 -13.42 -12.66 11.31
CA ALA A 314 -12.12 -12.67 10.67
C ALA A 314 -11.77 -14.10 10.20
N ILE A 315 -11.34 -14.25 8.94
CA ILE A 315 -10.75 -15.47 8.38
C ILE A 315 -9.34 -15.12 7.94
N CYS A 316 -8.32 -15.62 8.64
CA CYS A 316 -6.94 -15.21 8.46
C CYS A 316 -6.03 -16.42 8.19
N GLY A 317 -4.91 -16.19 7.50
CA GLY A 317 -3.89 -17.23 7.32
C GLY A 317 -3.42 -17.78 8.68
N SER A 318 -3.10 -16.89 9.61
CA SER A 318 -2.75 -17.24 11.00
C SER A 318 -3.20 -16.17 11.97
N LEU A 319 -3.31 -16.55 13.26
CA LEU A 319 -3.63 -15.65 14.38
C LEU A 319 -2.43 -15.58 15.32
N ALA A 320 -2.04 -14.39 15.75
CA ALA A 320 -0.97 -14.21 16.72
C ALA A 320 -1.45 -14.59 18.14
N GLU A 321 -0.53 -15.09 18.98
CA GLU A 321 -0.83 -15.49 20.35
C GLU A 321 -1.19 -14.32 21.27
N ASP A 322 -0.73 -13.11 20.92
CA ASP A 322 -0.86 -11.90 21.73
C ASP A 322 -2.05 -11.01 21.33
N LEU A 323 -3.00 -11.55 20.57
CA LEU A 323 -4.26 -10.88 20.26
C LEU A 323 -5.12 -10.70 21.51
N PRO A 324 -5.92 -9.62 21.58
CA PRO A 324 -6.93 -9.46 22.64
C PRO A 324 -7.95 -10.60 22.61
N SER A 325 -8.60 -10.83 23.77
CA SER A 325 -9.74 -11.73 23.82
C SER A 325 -10.90 -11.21 22.97
N LEU A 326 -11.53 -12.09 22.20
CA LEU A 326 -12.73 -11.76 21.44
C LEU A 326 -13.94 -11.52 22.38
N PRO A 327 -14.85 -10.59 22.04
CA PRO A 327 -14.79 -9.70 20.86
C PRO A 327 -13.85 -8.52 21.06
N PHE A 328 -13.19 -8.06 19.99
CA PHE A 328 -12.45 -6.80 19.97
C PHE A 328 -12.69 -6.04 18.68
N GLU A 329 -12.70 -4.71 18.72
CA GLU A 329 -12.86 -3.81 17.56
C GLU A 329 -14.01 -4.22 16.62
N ASN A 330 -15.14 -4.69 17.16
CA ASN A 330 -16.30 -5.25 16.47
C ASN A 330 -16.09 -6.63 15.78
N ILE A 331 -14.94 -7.28 15.94
CA ILE A 331 -14.71 -8.66 15.49
C ILE A 331 -15.20 -9.61 16.57
N GLN A 332 -16.25 -10.43 16.25
CA GLN A 332 -16.87 -11.36 17.18
C GLN A 332 -16.19 -12.74 17.20
N ALA A 333 -15.64 -13.16 16.06
CA ALA A 333 -14.93 -14.43 15.94
C ALA A 333 -13.77 -14.31 14.96
N ALA A 334 -12.71 -15.07 15.19
CA ALA A 334 -11.56 -15.13 14.30
C ALA A 334 -11.14 -16.60 14.08
N PHE A 335 -10.85 -16.94 12.84
CA PHE A 335 -10.50 -18.28 12.40
C PHE A 335 -9.18 -18.25 11.65
N SER A 336 -8.26 -19.19 11.98
CA SER A 336 -7.12 -19.50 11.15
C SER A 336 -7.53 -20.53 10.10
N ILE A 337 -7.03 -20.38 8.87
CA ILE A 337 -7.29 -21.35 7.79
C ILE A 337 -6.40 -22.60 7.86
N LEU A 338 -5.41 -22.65 8.76
CA LEU A 338 -4.48 -23.77 8.85
C LEU A 338 -5.22 -25.02 9.33
N GLU A 339 -5.35 -26.02 8.44
CA GLU A 339 -6.04 -27.29 8.71
C GLU A 339 -5.12 -28.36 9.30
N LYS A 340 -3.84 -28.28 9.04
CA LYS A 340 -2.82 -29.25 9.43
C LYS A 340 -1.47 -28.60 9.66
N SER A 341 -0.59 -29.31 10.36
CA SER A 341 0.81 -28.92 10.46
C SER A 341 1.54 -29.34 9.18
N GLU A 342 2.02 -28.37 8.42
CA GLU A 342 2.75 -28.56 7.18
C GLU A 342 3.77 -27.41 6.98
N PRO A 343 4.74 -27.55 6.04
CA PRO A 343 5.62 -26.44 5.68
C PRO A 343 4.84 -25.21 5.22
N LEU A 344 5.33 -24.01 5.55
CA LEU A 344 4.68 -22.74 5.17
C LEU A 344 4.43 -22.63 3.67
N GLU A 345 5.36 -23.11 2.85
CA GLU A 345 5.25 -23.09 1.38
C GLU A 345 4.01 -23.87 0.89
N ASP A 346 3.69 -25.00 1.52
CA ASP A 346 2.52 -25.79 1.18
C ASP A 346 1.24 -25.09 1.66
N SER A 347 1.24 -24.48 2.84
CA SER A 347 0.11 -23.70 3.34
C SER A 347 -0.18 -22.51 2.44
N LEU A 348 0.85 -21.80 1.95
CA LEU A 348 0.67 -20.67 1.02
C LEU A 348 0.06 -21.14 -0.31
N LYS A 349 0.50 -22.27 -0.86
CA LYS A 349 -0.06 -22.84 -2.10
C LYS A 349 -1.52 -23.29 -1.95
N ASN A 350 -1.89 -23.80 -0.77
CA ASN A 350 -3.20 -24.35 -0.50
C ASN A 350 -4.18 -23.32 0.11
N ALA A 351 -3.77 -22.07 0.31
CA ALA A 351 -4.52 -21.06 1.02
C ALA A 351 -5.94 -20.85 0.48
N SER A 352 -6.14 -20.86 -0.85
CA SER A 352 -7.46 -20.74 -1.47
C SER A 352 -8.40 -21.87 -1.07
N LEU A 353 -7.91 -23.11 -1.05
CA LEU A 353 -8.69 -24.30 -0.63
C LEU A 353 -9.05 -24.21 0.85
N TYR A 354 -8.09 -23.84 1.70
CA TYR A 354 -8.30 -23.72 3.14
C TYR A 354 -9.28 -22.59 3.52
N LEU A 355 -9.23 -21.47 2.77
CA LEU A 355 -10.21 -20.39 2.89
C LEU A 355 -11.62 -20.89 2.57
N GLU A 356 -11.78 -21.64 1.48
CA GLU A 356 -13.05 -22.18 1.04
C GLU A 356 -13.61 -23.17 2.08
N HIS A 357 -12.79 -24.08 2.60
CA HIS A 357 -13.20 -25.03 3.65
C HIS A 357 -13.59 -24.32 4.96
N THR A 358 -12.79 -23.32 5.38
CA THR A 358 -13.09 -22.55 6.60
C THR A 358 -14.42 -21.79 6.45
N ALA A 359 -14.64 -21.13 5.32
CA ALA A 359 -15.89 -20.43 5.04
C ALA A 359 -17.09 -21.39 4.95
N THR A 360 -16.91 -22.59 4.37
CA THR A 360 -17.92 -23.64 4.34
C THR A 360 -18.34 -24.08 5.75
N ASN A 361 -17.36 -24.31 6.63
CA ASN A 361 -17.61 -24.69 8.02
C ASN A 361 -18.33 -23.59 8.80
N ILE A 362 -17.94 -22.33 8.61
CA ILE A 362 -18.63 -21.18 9.20
C ILE A 362 -20.07 -21.11 8.69
N GLY A 363 -20.31 -21.30 7.39
CA GLY A 363 -21.64 -21.29 6.82
C GLY A 363 -22.54 -22.41 7.36
N HIS A 364 -22.02 -23.60 7.61
CA HIS A 364 -22.76 -24.66 8.32
C HIS A 364 -23.08 -24.26 9.77
N LEU A 365 -22.13 -23.63 10.49
CA LEU A 365 -22.36 -23.16 11.86
C LEU A 365 -23.48 -22.10 11.92
N LEU A 366 -23.52 -21.18 10.97
CA LEU A 366 -24.55 -20.12 10.90
C LEU A 366 -25.98 -20.66 10.67
N LYS A 367 -26.11 -21.88 10.12
CA LYS A 367 -27.37 -22.53 9.87
C LYS A 367 -27.87 -23.39 11.02
N MET A 368 -27.05 -23.60 12.06
CA MET A 368 -27.50 -24.37 13.22
C MET A 368 -28.69 -23.69 13.91
N PRO A 369 -29.70 -24.44 14.37
CA PRO A 369 -30.76 -23.85 15.17
C PRO A 369 -30.17 -23.16 16.40
N LYS A 370 -30.74 -22.03 16.78
CA LYS A 370 -30.38 -21.39 18.04
C LYS A 370 -30.69 -22.35 19.19
N ILE A 371 -29.69 -22.69 19.99
CA ILE A 371 -29.83 -23.52 21.17
C ILE A 371 -30.60 -22.76 22.24
#